data_ddd0bcba20aec32a79d8743eb602db32
#
_entry.id   ddd0bcba20aec32a79d8743eb602db32
#
_cell.length_a   1.000
_cell.length_b   1.000
_cell.length_c   1.000
_cell.angle_alpha   90.00
_cell.angle_beta   90.00
_cell.angle_gamma   90.00
#
_symmetry.space_group_name_H-M   'P 1'
#
loop_
_entity.id
_entity.type
_entity.pdbx_description
1 polymer ?
#
loop_
_entity_poly.entity_id
_entity_poly.type
_entity_poly.pdbx_seq_one_letter_code
_entity_poly.pdbx_strand_id
1 'polypeptide(L)'
;MSQLSNRIADAFINYANAFKETPENRVLAEKELKEALRQAIDFVPVKIWLDPKFKAQIPQYAHYMEDSKEFGFGGHATDACCDVVCTSIEKTDDGRIKCGTGIHVALEHRDSLTCRPNSRITKMGYVVANSPMTGDECYRGEFFIVFRPIVDNPKPIEIGDVIGQFEVPHHRQISFESVRTLEELGITDRGAGGFGSTAKK
;
A
#
# COMPACT_ATOMS: atom_id res chain seq x y z
N MET A 1 -3.52 9.93 -16.47
CA MET A 1 -2.06 9.89 -16.12
C MET A 1 -1.95 10.16 -14.64
N SER A 2 -1.11 9.41 -13.92
CA SER A 2 -0.93 9.62 -12.46
C SER A 2 -0.29 10.99 -12.18
N GLN A 3 -0.48 11.53 -10.98
CA GLN A 3 0.20 12.77 -10.56
C GLN A 3 1.73 12.66 -10.72
N LEU A 4 2.28 11.46 -10.48
CA LEU A 4 3.70 11.19 -10.63
C LEU A 4 4.16 11.29 -12.10
N SER A 5 3.37 10.75 -13.05
CA SER A 5 3.67 10.87 -14.49
C SER A 5 3.69 12.33 -14.94
N ASN A 6 2.78 13.16 -14.43
CA ASN A 6 2.75 14.57 -14.73
C ASN A 6 3.98 15.29 -14.16
N ARG A 7 4.36 15.02 -12.90
CA ARG A 7 5.56 15.60 -12.27
C ARG A 7 6.84 15.26 -13.01
N ILE A 8 6.99 14.03 -13.51
CA ILE A 8 8.14 13.62 -14.32
C ILE A 8 8.15 14.37 -15.63
N ALA A 9 7.01 14.48 -16.32
CA ALA A 9 6.90 15.20 -17.58
C ALA A 9 7.25 16.69 -17.41
N ASP A 10 6.71 17.33 -16.35
CA ASP A 10 7.02 18.73 -16.04
C ASP A 10 8.49 18.94 -15.72
N ALA A 11 9.10 18.06 -14.92
CA ALA A 11 10.52 18.11 -14.59
C ALA A 11 11.40 17.92 -15.84
N PHE A 12 10.99 17.05 -16.78
CA PHE A 12 11.68 16.88 -18.06
C PHE A 12 11.60 18.13 -18.94
N ILE A 13 10.43 18.76 -19.03
CA ILE A 13 10.21 19.99 -19.78
C ILE A 13 11.06 21.12 -19.19
N ASN A 14 11.06 21.27 -17.86
CA ASN A 14 11.85 22.26 -17.16
C ASN A 14 13.35 22.06 -17.40
N TYR A 15 13.82 20.80 -17.31
CA TYR A 15 15.23 20.47 -17.61
C TYR A 15 15.61 20.82 -19.06
N ALA A 16 14.75 20.45 -20.03
CA ALA A 16 15.00 20.75 -21.44
C ALA A 16 15.04 22.27 -21.70
N ASN A 17 14.18 23.04 -21.05
CA ASN A 17 14.15 24.51 -21.18
C ASN A 17 15.38 25.17 -20.53
N ALA A 18 15.84 24.64 -19.40
CA ALA A 18 16.97 25.16 -18.65
C ALA A 18 18.29 25.14 -19.45
N PHE A 19 18.38 24.31 -20.50
CA PHE A 19 19.54 24.35 -21.42
C PHE A 19 19.70 25.67 -22.17
N LYS A 20 18.65 26.48 -22.27
CA LYS A 20 18.63 27.79 -22.89
C LYS A 20 18.92 28.94 -21.91
N GLU A 21 19.07 28.61 -20.62
CA GLU A 21 19.21 29.56 -19.53
C GLU A 21 20.62 29.54 -18.90
N THR A 22 20.73 30.12 -17.70
CA THR A 22 21.99 30.21 -16.96
C THR A 22 22.48 28.85 -16.44
N PRO A 23 23.79 28.71 -16.15
CA PRO A 23 24.33 27.47 -15.56
C PRO A 23 23.66 27.10 -14.23
N GLU A 24 23.29 28.08 -13.39
CA GLU A 24 22.62 27.84 -12.11
C GLU A 24 21.23 27.21 -12.30
N ASN A 25 20.45 27.70 -13.27
CA ASN A 25 19.13 27.18 -13.59
C ASN A 25 19.19 25.74 -14.11
N ARG A 26 20.25 25.40 -14.86
CA ARG A 26 20.49 24.01 -15.31
C ARG A 26 20.73 23.06 -14.15
N VAL A 27 21.56 23.46 -13.18
CA VAL A 27 21.85 22.64 -11.98
C VAL A 27 20.57 22.41 -11.17
N LEU A 28 19.74 23.44 -11.00
CA LEU A 28 18.47 23.31 -10.29
C LEU A 28 17.51 22.35 -11.03
N ALA A 29 17.31 22.54 -12.32
CA ALA A 29 16.44 21.70 -13.14
C ALA A 29 16.92 20.25 -13.23
N GLU A 30 18.23 20.00 -13.24
CA GLU A 30 18.81 18.66 -13.16
C GLU A 30 18.50 17.99 -11.82
N LYS A 31 18.57 18.74 -10.73
CA LYS A 31 18.23 18.24 -9.39
C LYS A 31 16.75 17.86 -9.31
N GLU A 32 15.86 18.71 -9.82
CA GLU A 32 14.42 18.45 -9.85
C GLU A 32 14.08 17.20 -10.69
N LEU A 33 14.72 17.04 -11.85
CA LEU A 33 14.53 15.86 -12.69
C LEU A 33 15.01 14.58 -12.00
N LYS A 34 16.20 14.61 -11.38
CA LYS A 34 16.72 13.47 -10.61
C LYS A 34 15.78 13.09 -9.48
N GLU A 35 15.22 14.05 -8.77
CA GLU A 35 14.27 13.80 -7.70
C GLU A 35 12.96 13.20 -8.23
N ALA A 36 12.41 13.73 -9.32
CA ALA A 36 11.20 13.18 -9.94
C ALA A 36 11.40 11.75 -10.44
N LEU A 37 12.56 11.46 -11.06
CA LEU A 37 12.92 10.11 -11.50
C LEU A 37 13.12 9.15 -10.32
N ARG A 38 13.78 9.59 -9.25
CA ARG A 38 13.95 8.78 -8.03
C ARG A 38 12.60 8.41 -7.43
N GLN A 39 11.71 9.37 -7.27
CA GLN A 39 10.35 9.09 -6.76
C GLN A 39 9.60 8.08 -7.65
N ALA A 40 9.80 8.13 -8.96
CA ALA A 40 9.19 7.17 -9.88
C ALA A 40 9.75 5.74 -9.75
N ILE A 41 11.02 5.61 -9.36
CA ILE A 41 11.70 4.32 -9.19
C ILE A 41 11.41 3.74 -7.81
N ASP A 42 11.44 4.58 -6.77
CA ASP A 42 11.37 4.16 -5.37
C ASP A 42 9.92 3.95 -4.88
N PHE A 43 8.92 4.57 -5.54
CA PHE A 43 7.53 4.50 -5.11
C PHE A 43 6.64 3.81 -6.15
N VAL A 44 5.72 2.99 -5.65
CA VAL A 44 4.61 2.45 -6.43
C VAL A 44 3.37 3.27 -6.11
N PRO A 45 2.76 3.95 -7.08
CA PRO A 45 1.50 4.65 -6.86
C PRO A 45 0.37 3.62 -6.68
N VAL A 46 -0.32 3.68 -5.55
CA VAL A 46 -1.47 2.85 -5.24
C VAL A 46 -2.64 3.76 -4.91
N LYS A 47 -3.72 3.69 -5.69
CA LYS A 47 -4.97 4.35 -5.32
C LYS A 47 -5.62 3.58 -4.18
N ILE A 48 -6.05 4.30 -3.15
CA ILE A 48 -6.67 3.74 -1.97
C ILE A 48 -8.02 4.41 -1.69
N TRP A 49 -9.02 3.59 -1.45
CA TRP A 49 -10.29 4.02 -0.89
C TRP A 49 -10.47 3.41 0.49
N LEU A 50 -10.78 4.26 1.46
CA LEU A 50 -11.06 3.88 2.84
C LEU A 50 -12.57 3.87 3.03
N ASP A 51 -13.16 2.70 3.36
CA ASP A 51 -14.61 2.60 3.56
C ASP A 51 -15.03 3.47 4.76
N PRO A 52 -15.90 4.48 4.55
CA PRO A 52 -16.32 5.39 5.60
C PRO A 52 -17.13 4.71 6.73
N LYS A 53 -17.62 3.49 6.52
CA LYS A 53 -18.29 2.70 7.57
C LYS A 53 -17.33 2.26 8.65
N PHE A 54 -16.03 2.24 8.37
CA PHE A 54 -14.98 1.81 9.28
C PHE A 54 -14.06 2.98 9.61
N LYS A 55 -13.36 2.90 10.71
CA LYS A 55 -12.30 3.88 11.04
C LYS A 55 -10.99 3.46 10.38
N ALA A 56 -11.06 3.19 9.07
CA ALA A 56 -9.90 2.78 8.29
C ALA A 56 -8.86 3.91 8.20
N GLN A 57 -7.58 3.53 8.16
CA GLN A 57 -6.46 4.46 8.10
C GLN A 57 -5.59 4.11 6.90
N ILE A 58 -4.94 5.11 6.33
CA ILE A 58 -3.91 4.87 5.31
C ILE A 58 -2.77 4.11 5.96
N PRO A 59 -2.35 2.95 5.42
CA PRO A 59 -1.21 2.21 5.92
C PRO A 59 0.06 3.07 5.97
N GLN A 60 0.83 2.93 7.03
CA GLN A 60 2.02 3.73 7.24
C GLN A 60 3.23 2.86 7.57
N TYR A 61 4.41 3.32 7.18
CA TYR A 61 5.67 2.76 7.66
C TYR A 61 5.86 3.17 9.13
N ALA A 62 6.26 2.23 9.97
CA ALA A 62 6.48 2.49 11.39
C ALA A 62 7.76 3.32 11.62
N HIS A 63 8.77 3.11 10.78
CA HIS A 63 10.05 3.80 10.87
C HIS A 63 10.33 4.59 9.59
N TYR A 64 10.70 5.82 9.77
CA TYR A 64 11.01 6.76 8.70
C TYR A 64 12.31 7.48 9.03
N MET A 65 13.26 7.48 8.11
CA MET A 65 14.50 8.26 8.23
C MET A 65 14.36 9.53 7.40
N GLU A 66 14.59 10.68 8.03
CA GLU A 66 14.83 11.91 7.29
C GLU A 66 16.20 11.81 6.64
N ASP A 67 16.26 11.94 5.33
CA ASP A 67 17.53 11.97 4.63
C ASP A 67 18.33 13.18 5.11
N SER A 68 19.62 12.99 5.26
CA SER A 68 20.52 14.07 5.64
C SER A 68 20.41 15.19 4.61
N LYS A 69 20.45 16.44 5.08
CA LYS A 69 20.39 17.65 4.23
C LYS A 69 21.45 17.66 3.10
N GLU A 70 22.44 16.79 3.21
CA GLU A 70 23.57 16.66 2.29
C GLU A 70 23.17 16.11 0.91
N PHE A 71 22.12 15.29 0.82
CA PHE A 71 21.65 14.72 -0.46
C PHE A 71 20.41 15.41 -1.04
N GLY A 72 19.75 16.28 -0.28
CA GLY A 72 18.61 17.09 -0.75
C GLY A 72 17.37 16.29 -1.15
N PHE A 73 17.25 15.04 -0.72
CA PHE A 73 16.10 14.17 -0.94
C PHE A 73 15.27 14.08 0.34
N GLY A 74 13.95 14.08 0.21
CA GLY A 74 13.04 13.82 1.33
C GLY A 74 13.32 12.45 1.94
N GLY A 75 13.00 12.27 3.22
CA GLY A 75 13.27 11.03 3.92
C GLY A 75 12.67 9.79 3.27
N HIS A 76 13.10 8.62 3.70
CA HIS A 76 12.62 7.32 3.21
C HIS A 76 12.24 6.40 4.37
N ALA A 77 11.29 5.50 4.11
CA ALA A 77 10.97 4.44 5.05
C ALA A 77 12.10 3.42 5.12
N THR A 78 12.46 3.00 6.33
CA THR A 78 13.44 1.91 6.56
C THR A 78 12.76 0.55 6.65
N ASP A 79 11.44 0.53 6.85
CA ASP A 79 10.64 -0.70 6.84
C ASP A 79 10.32 -1.12 5.40
N ALA A 80 10.31 -2.43 5.16
CA ALA A 80 9.92 -3.00 3.87
C ALA A 80 8.40 -2.95 3.62
N CYS A 81 7.59 -2.82 4.67
CA CYS A 81 6.14 -2.95 4.64
C CYS A 81 5.44 -1.84 5.42
N CYS A 82 4.22 -1.47 4.98
CA CYS A 82 3.35 -0.53 5.68
C CYS A 82 2.41 -1.27 6.64
N ASP A 83 2.29 -0.80 7.87
CA ASP A 83 1.40 -1.37 8.88
C ASP A 83 -0.08 -1.20 8.53
N VAL A 84 -0.87 -2.25 8.79
CA VAL A 84 -2.32 -2.33 8.52
C VAL A 84 -3.07 -2.61 9.80
N VAL A 85 -4.13 -1.83 10.04
CA VAL A 85 -4.89 -1.81 11.28
C VAL A 85 -6.22 -2.58 11.12
N CYS A 86 -6.63 -3.30 12.17
CA CYS A 86 -7.92 -3.96 12.27
C CYS A 86 -9.05 -2.91 12.46
N THR A 87 -10.07 -2.97 11.61
CA THR A 87 -11.23 -2.06 11.68
C THR A 87 -12.55 -2.77 11.91
N SER A 88 -12.59 -4.09 11.67
CA SER A 88 -13.76 -4.94 11.97
C SER A 88 -13.33 -6.36 12.31
N ILE A 89 -14.14 -7.04 13.12
CA ILE A 89 -13.87 -8.40 13.58
C ILE A 89 -15.12 -9.24 13.39
N GLU A 90 -14.97 -10.35 12.69
CA GLU A 90 -16.01 -11.35 12.46
C GLU A 90 -15.48 -12.73 12.89
N LYS A 91 -16.22 -13.44 13.75
CA LYS A 91 -15.89 -14.83 14.08
C LYS A 91 -16.61 -15.74 13.09
N THR A 92 -15.87 -16.67 12.49
CA THR A 92 -16.44 -17.68 11.61
C THR A 92 -16.88 -18.91 12.40
N ASP A 93 -17.82 -19.69 11.85
CA ASP A 93 -18.38 -20.89 12.52
C ASP A 93 -17.32 -21.96 12.82
N ASP A 94 -16.21 -21.97 12.09
CA ASP A 94 -15.10 -22.89 12.28
C ASP A 94 -14.00 -22.36 13.23
N GLY A 95 -14.30 -21.30 13.99
CA GLY A 95 -13.44 -20.74 15.03
C GLY A 95 -12.31 -19.85 14.52
N ARG A 96 -12.29 -19.50 13.22
CA ARG A 96 -11.38 -18.48 12.69
C ARG A 96 -11.91 -17.08 13.00
N ILE A 97 -11.02 -16.11 12.88
CA ILE A 97 -11.32 -14.69 13.09
C ILE A 97 -10.98 -13.96 11.81
N LYS A 98 -11.96 -13.36 11.17
CA LYS A 98 -11.76 -12.47 10.01
C LYS A 98 -11.70 -11.04 10.51
N CYS A 99 -10.57 -10.39 10.28
CA CYS A 99 -10.32 -8.99 10.61
C CYS A 99 -10.32 -8.17 9.32
N GLY A 100 -11.28 -7.27 9.19
CA GLY A 100 -11.36 -6.33 8.09
C GLY A 100 -10.43 -5.14 8.32
N THR A 101 -10.04 -4.47 7.25
CA THR A 101 -9.20 -3.27 7.26
C THR A 101 -9.93 -2.03 6.79
N GLY A 102 -11.09 -2.19 6.14
CA GLY A 102 -11.82 -1.12 5.46
C GLY A 102 -11.04 -0.52 4.28
N ILE A 103 -10.05 -1.23 3.76
CA ILE A 103 -9.14 -0.76 2.72
C ILE A 103 -9.44 -1.46 1.40
N HIS A 104 -9.63 -0.67 0.35
CA HIS A 104 -9.72 -1.10 -1.05
C HIS A 104 -8.64 -0.38 -1.85
N VAL A 105 -8.04 -1.06 -2.83
CA VAL A 105 -6.97 -0.48 -3.63
C VAL A 105 -7.15 -0.71 -5.12
N ALA A 106 -6.51 0.15 -5.91
CA ALA A 106 -6.25 -0.10 -7.32
C ALA A 106 -4.75 0.08 -7.58
N LEU A 107 -4.16 -0.94 -8.18
CA LEU A 107 -2.76 -0.98 -8.57
C LEU A 107 -2.63 -0.65 -10.06
N GLU A 108 -1.49 -0.11 -10.46
CA GLU A 108 -1.16 0.10 -11.87
C GLU A 108 -0.30 -1.05 -12.38
N HIS A 109 -0.54 -1.46 -13.63
CA HIS A 109 0.30 -2.36 -14.44
C HIS A 109 1.03 -3.51 -13.74
N ARG A 110 0.36 -4.68 -13.68
CA ARG A 110 0.95 -5.98 -13.31
C ARG A 110 1.54 -6.03 -11.89
N ASP A 111 1.24 -5.04 -11.06
CA ASP A 111 1.61 -5.09 -9.65
C ASP A 111 0.55 -5.87 -8.86
N SER A 112 0.99 -6.44 -7.77
CA SER A 112 0.12 -7.05 -6.76
C SER A 112 0.44 -6.47 -5.41
N LEU A 113 -0.56 -6.40 -4.52
CA LEU A 113 -0.35 -6.01 -3.14
C LEU A 113 -0.39 -7.27 -2.27
N THR A 114 0.68 -7.52 -1.56
CA THR A 114 0.75 -8.65 -0.62
C THR A 114 0.54 -8.14 0.80
N CYS A 115 -0.34 -8.81 1.55
CA CYS A 115 -0.47 -8.58 2.98
C CYS A 115 0.19 -9.71 3.75
N ARG A 116 1.17 -9.35 4.58
CA ARG A 116 1.87 -10.25 5.50
C ARG A 116 1.37 -10.07 6.91
N PRO A 117 1.44 -11.09 7.77
CA PRO A 117 1.15 -10.91 9.19
C PRO A 117 2.20 -9.99 9.83
N ASN A 118 1.76 -9.14 10.73
CA ASN A 118 2.67 -8.48 11.65
C ASN A 118 3.21 -9.51 12.65
N SER A 119 4.49 -9.40 13.04
CA SER A 119 5.14 -10.35 13.95
C SER A 119 4.48 -10.46 15.34
N ARG A 120 3.75 -9.43 15.76
CA ARG A 120 2.96 -9.39 17.00
C ARG A 120 1.87 -10.49 17.02
N ILE A 121 1.29 -10.82 15.86
CA ILE A 121 0.21 -11.82 15.73
C ILE A 121 0.63 -13.19 16.23
N THR A 122 1.86 -13.62 15.93
CA THR A 122 2.40 -14.89 16.46
C THR A 122 2.49 -14.88 18.00
N LYS A 123 2.89 -13.75 18.59
CA LYS A 123 2.95 -13.59 20.06
C LYS A 123 1.58 -13.56 20.70
N MET A 124 0.54 -13.21 19.95
CA MET A 124 -0.85 -13.26 20.40
C MET A 124 -1.47 -14.66 20.31
N GLY A 125 -0.78 -15.61 19.69
CA GLY A 125 -1.22 -16.99 19.57
C GLY A 125 -2.03 -17.29 18.31
N TYR A 126 -1.77 -16.58 17.21
CA TYR A 126 -2.45 -16.80 15.92
C TYR A 126 -1.47 -17.04 14.77
N VAL A 127 -1.99 -17.68 13.75
CA VAL A 127 -1.42 -17.71 12.40
C VAL A 127 -2.43 -17.15 11.41
N VAL A 128 -1.92 -16.62 10.29
CA VAL A 128 -2.76 -16.16 9.19
C VAL A 128 -3.18 -17.35 8.35
N ALA A 129 -4.49 -17.57 8.23
CA ALA A 129 -5.06 -18.71 7.49
C ALA A 129 -5.13 -18.47 5.99
N ASN A 130 -5.09 -17.21 5.53
CA ASN A 130 -5.08 -16.83 4.12
C ASN A 130 -3.73 -16.19 3.69
N SER A 131 -2.62 -16.60 4.30
CA SER A 131 -1.28 -16.07 3.99
C SER A 131 -0.57 -16.87 2.90
N PRO A 132 0.22 -16.20 2.05
CA PRO A 132 0.21 -14.76 1.86
C PRO A 132 -1.08 -14.32 1.17
N MET A 133 -1.72 -13.27 1.72
CA MET A 133 -2.86 -12.68 1.06
C MET A 133 -2.35 -11.77 -0.06
N THR A 134 -2.71 -12.08 -1.29
CA THR A 134 -2.32 -11.30 -2.46
C THR A 134 -3.56 -10.71 -3.11
N GLY A 135 -3.56 -9.40 -3.28
CA GLY A 135 -4.54 -8.68 -4.08
C GLY A 135 -3.96 -8.42 -5.47
N ASP A 136 -4.60 -8.99 -6.47
CA ASP A 136 -4.20 -8.80 -7.87
C ASP A 136 -4.54 -7.37 -8.35
N GLU A 137 -3.95 -6.96 -9.45
CA GLU A 137 -4.20 -5.66 -10.11
C GLU A 137 -5.69 -5.34 -10.28
N CYS A 138 -6.51 -6.34 -10.62
CA CYS A 138 -7.95 -6.19 -10.85
C CYS A 138 -8.82 -6.41 -9.61
N TYR A 139 -8.26 -6.71 -8.43
CA TYR A 139 -9.02 -6.87 -7.21
C TYR A 139 -9.48 -5.51 -6.66
N ARG A 140 -10.80 -5.40 -6.36
CA ARG A 140 -11.40 -4.17 -5.80
C ARG A 140 -12.15 -4.43 -4.49
N GLY A 141 -12.07 -5.65 -3.97
CA GLY A 141 -12.65 -5.99 -2.68
C GLY A 141 -11.88 -5.40 -1.50
N GLU A 142 -12.48 -5.44 -0.34
CA GLU A 142 -11.82 -5.10 0.92
C GLU A 142 -10.66 -6.07 1.20
N PHE A 143 -9.54 -5.55 1.65
CA PHE A 143 -8.47 -6.37 2.22
C PHE A 143 -8.85 -6.77 3.64
N PHE A 144 -8.79 -8.07 3.92
CA PHE A 144 -9.01 -8.62 5.26
C PHE A 144 -8.08 -9.78 5.53
N ILE A 145 -7.78 -10.01 6.80
CA ILE A 145 -6.88 -11.08 7.24
C ILE A 145 -7.69 -12.08 8.04
N VAL A 146 -7.51 -13.37 7.74
CA VAL A 146 -8.16 -14.46 8.47
C VAL A 146 -7.14 -15.10 9.39
N PHE A 147 -7.43 -15.08 10.67
CA PHE A 147 -6.59 -15.67 11.71
C PHE A 147 -7.15 -16.99 12.20
N ARG A 148 -6.25 -17.94 12.48
CA ARG A 148 -6.54 -19.19 13.20
C ARG A 148 -5.78 -19.17 14.52
N PRO A 149 -6.42 -19.38 15.68
CA PRO A 149 -5.72 -19.56 16.93
C PRO A 149 -4.89 -20.86 16.90
N ILE A 150 -3.69 -20.80 17.49
CA ILE A 150 -2.76 -21.94 17.60
C ILE A 150 -2.43 -22.29 19.05
N VAL A 151 -3.09 -21.61 19.99
CA VAL A 151 -3.02 -21.85 21.43
C VAL A 151 -4.44 -21.87 22.00
N ASP A 152 -4.64 -22.50 23.17
CA ASP A 152 -5.97 -22.61 23.76
C ASP A 152 -6.54 -21.26 24.23
N ASN A 153 -5.69 -20.34 24.66
CA ASN A 153 -6.09 -19.02 25.16
C ASN A 153 -5.30 -17.91 24.42
N PRO A 154 -5.62 -17.63 23.15
CA PRO A 154 -4.98 -16.56 22.40
C PRO A 154 -5.38 -15.19 22.96
N LYS A 155 -4.48 -14.22 22.91
CA LYS A 155 -4.84 -12.83 23.24
C LYS A 155 -5.88 -12.33 22.23
N PRO A 156 -6.98 -11.68 22.68
CA PRO A 156 -7.96 -11.15 21.75
C PRO A 156 -7.32 -10.12 20.80
N ILE A 157 -7.75 -10.18 19.53
CA ILE A 157 -7.47 -9.12 18.57
C ILE A 157 -8.54 -8.05 18.78
N GLU A 158 -8.13 -6.80 18.83
CA GLU A 158 -9.01 -5.65 19.03
C GLU A 158 -9.02 -4.72 17.83
N ILE A 159 -10.10 -3.95 17.67
CA ILE A 159 -10.15 -2.88 16.66
C ILE A 159 -9.08 -1.84 17.03
N GLY A 160 -8.26 -1.48 16.05
CA GLY A 160 -7.09 -0.61 16.23
C GLY A 160 -5.76 -1.35 16.36
N ASP A 161 -5.77 -2.68 16.54
CA ASP A 161 -4.53 -3.45 16.52
C ASP A 161 -3.90 -3.48 15.12
N VAL A 162 -2.57 -3.37 15.06
CA VAL A 162 -1.82 -3.67 13.85
C VAL A 162 -1.82 -5.17 13.64
N ILE A 163 -2.47 -5.61 12.56
CA ILE A 163 -2.72 -7.03 12.28
C ILE A 163 -1.91 -7.57 11.12
N GLY A 164 -1.47 -6.71 10.23
CA GLY A 164 -0.74 -7.09 9.04
C GLY A 164 0.12 -5.96 8.52
N GLN A 165 0.79 -6.23 7.41
CA GLN A 165 1.67 -5.28 6.75
C GLN A 165 1.53 -5.44 5.23
N PHE A 166 1.39 -4.33 4.52
CA PHE A 166 1.35 -4.31 3.06
C PHE A 166 2.73 -4.14 2.46
N GLU A 167 3.01 -4.89 1.41
CA GLU A 167 4.15 -4.71 0.53
C GLU A 167 3.73 -4.86 -0.93
N VAL A 168 4.44 -4.19 -1.82
CA VAL A 168 4.45 -4.52 -3.25
C VAL A 168 5.68 -5.39 -3.51
N PRO A 169 5.53 -6.59 -4.10
CA PRO A 169 6.66 -7.43 -4.47
C PRO A 169 7.68 -6.63 -5.31
N HIS A 170 8.95 -6.89 -5.09
CA HIS A 170 10.12 -6.17 -5.64
C HIS A 170 10.63 -4.98 -4.81
N HIS A 171 10.19 -4.85 -3.54
CA HIS A 171 10.72 -3.89 -2.57
C HIS A 171 10.59 -2.41 -2.96
N ARG A 172 9.62 -2.08 -3.82
CA ARG A 172 9.28 -0.68 -4.07
C ARG A 172 8.42 -0.15 -2.91
N GLN A 173 8.69 1.08 -2.50
CA GLN A 173 7.86 1.75 -1.50
C GLN A 173 6.50 2.11 -2.11
N ILE A 174 5.45 2.06 -1.29
CA ILE A 174 4.09 2.37 -1.72
C ILE A 174 3.83 3.85 -1.48
N SER A 175 3.31 4.54 -2.50
CA SER A 175 2.74 5.88 -2.36
C SER A 175 1.23 5.79 -2.57
N PHE A 176 0.45 6.13 -1.54
CA PHE A 176 -1.00 6.06 -1.60
C PHE A 176 -1.60 7.37 -2.11
N GLU A 177 -2.51 7.25 -3.08
CA GLU A 177 -3.37 8.33 -3.54
C GLU A 177 -4.80 8.01 -3.12
N SER A 178 -5.34 8.81 -2.18
CA SER A 178 -6.70 8.63 -1.68
C SER A 178 -7.72 9.05 -2.73
N VAL A 179 -8.73 8.20 -2.92
CA VAL A 179 -9.90 8.50 -3.75
C VAL A 179 -11.14 8.67 -2.86
N ARG A 180 -12.16 9.37 -3.36
CA ARG A 180 -13.35 9.73 -2.58
C ARG A 180 -14.42 8.65 -2.59
N THR A 181 -14.49 7.89 -3.67
CA THR A 181 -15.49 6.84 -3.85
C THR A 181 -14.84 5.56 -4.34
N LEU A 182 -15.52 4.43 -4.12
CA LEU A 182 -15.03 3.12 -4.54
C LEU A 182 -14.91 3.02 -6.08
N GLU A 183 -15.81 3.68 -6.80
CA GLU A 183 -15.84 3.70 -8.26
C GLU A 183 -14.61 4.36 -8.87
N GLU A 184 -13.99 5.30 -8.16
CA GLU A 184 -12.75 5.96 -8.60
C GLU A 184 -11.53 5.03 -8.62
N LEU A 185 -11.58 3.84 -7.97
CA LEU A 185 -10.58 2.78 -8.13
C LEU A 185 -10.66 2.11 -9.51
N GLY A 186 -11.72 2.34 -10.25
CA GLY A 186 -12.00 1.73 -11.55
C GLY A 186 -12.79 0.43 -11.43
N ILE A 187 -13.65 0.23 -12.41
CA ILE A 187 -14.46 -0.98 -12.53
C ILE A 187 -13.65 -2.05 -13.27
N THR A 188 -13.64 -3.28 -12.74
CA THR A 188 -13.00 -4.44 -13.37
C THR A 188 -13.98 -5.60 -13.44
N ASP A 189 -13.79 -6.51 -14.40
CA ASP A 189 -14.61 -7.73 -14.54
C ASP A 189 -14.53 -8.62 -13.29
N ARG A 190 -13.44 -8.57 -12.55
CA ARG A 190 -13.27 -9.31 -11.30
C ARG A 190 -13.99 -8.65 -10.13
N GLY A 191 -14.02 -7.33 -10.06
CA GLY A 191 -14.57 -6.56 -8.95
C GLY A 191 -14.01 -7.01 -7.59
N ALA A 192 -14.89 -7.37 -6.66
CA ALA A 192 -14.54 -7.90 -5.33
C ALA A 192 -14.44 -9.43 -5.29
N GLY A 193 -14.47 -10.12 -6.43
CA GLY A 193 -14.41 -11.59 -6.51
C GLY A 193 -13.09 -12.15 -5.98
N GLY A 194 -13.17 -13.05 -4.99
CA GLY A 194 -12.05 -13.75 -4.36
C GLY A 194 -12.44 -15.17 -3.98
N PHE A 195 -11.57 -15.88 -3.23
CA PHE A 195 -11.82 -17.23 -2.68
C PHE A 195 -12.30 -18.27 -3.71
N GLY A 196 -11.65 -18.32 -4.86
CA GLY A 196 -11.96 -19.31 -5.90
C GLY A 196 -13.16 -18.94 -6.78
N SER A 197 -13.59 -17.68 -6.81
CA SER A 197 -14.64 -17.19 -7.71
C SER A 197 -14.32 -17.47 -9.20
N THR A 198 -13.05 -17.70 -9.55
CA THR A 198 -12.58 -18.06 -10.89
C THR A 198 -12.46 -19.57 -11.13
N ALA A 199 -12.61 -20.41 -10.09
CA ALA A 199 -12.42 -21.87 -10.20
C ALA A 199 -13.63 -22.61 -10.82
N LYS A 200 -14.67 -21.92 -11.23
CA LYS A 200 -15.88 -22.45 -11.86
C LYS A 200 -16.09 -21.91 -13.28
N LYS A 201 -15.02 -21.81 -14.05
CA LYS A 201 -15.14 -21.63 -15.50
C LYS A 201 -14.65 -22.85 -16.23
#